data_ec534645da4fef57b5fb936d854dee00
#
_entry.id   ec534645da4fef57b5fb936d854dee00
#
_cell.length_a   1.000
_cell.length_b   1.000
_cell.length_c   1.000
_cell.angle_alpha   90.00
_cell.angle_beta   90.00
_cell.angle_gamma   90.00
#
_symmetry.space_group_name_H-M   'P 1'
#
loop_
_entity.id
_entity.type
_entity.pdbx_description
1 polymer ?
#
loop_
_entity_poly.entity_id
_entity_poly.type
_entity_poly.pdbx_seq_one_letter_code
_entity_poly.pdbx_strand_id
1 'polypeptide(L)'
;MVEETDNTARVPGRLERKARGPAPVSAAPCDRLVRVVGGFAAVVLVLAIALVLLVPAAHWLAHHDIGSARGPLLQAARVAAQGQLLTLGAGLFAAGALLAVADFTLSQRTLKLTEQGQVTRRHTEAIEQLGSDRLDVRIGGIYALERVARDSARHHPAVMEVLTAFVREHSHEPWPPPDSDDREPERSTRPDVQAALTVAGRRDAQRDIQPMDLTGTDLTRADLHGANFTRADLGRADLTGADLTRADLTGANLGRADLTGADLTGADLSRARLFFARLFCARLINARLTRADLGGADLTGADLHGADLTGANLGRADLTGADLIDARWPEHAAVPEAWKVDTSTGRLAAGTAAGGSTALT
;
A
#
# COMPACT_ATOMS: atom_id res chain seq x y z
N MET A 1 -71.87 13.10 34.32
CA MET A 1 -71.18 14.31 34.80
C MET A 1 -69.72 14.00 34.69
N VAL A 2 -69.20 13.96 33.52
CA VAL A 2 -68.54 14.95 32.64
C VAL A 2 -67.48 15.74 33.39
N GLU A 3 -66.27 15.45 33.14
CA GLU A 3 -65.21 16.47 33.01
C GLU A 3 -64.10 15.95 32.09
N GLU A 4 -64.11 16.62 30.98
CA GLU A 4 -63.19 16.55 29.85
C GLU A 4 -62.01 17.44 30.21
N THR A 5 -60.79 16.91 30.31
CA THR A 5 -59.59 17.75 30.36
C THR A 5 -58.74 17.50 29.10
N ASP A 6 -58.89 18.42 28.22
CA ASP A 6 -58.06 18.75 27.07
C ASP A 6 -56.59 18.92 27.53
N ASN A 7 -55.67 18.14 27.01
CA ASN A 7 -54.23 18.31 27.18
C ASN A 7 -53.53 18.33 25.84
N THR A 8 -53.61 19.50 25.20
CA THR A 8 -52.86 19.84 23.98
C THR A 8 -51.37 20.00 24.36
N ALA A 9 -50.59 18.92 24.24
CA ALA A 9 -49.14 18.99 24.31
C ALA A 9 -48.58 19.58 23.00
N ARG A 10 -47.98 20.77 23.14
CA ARG A 10 -47.21 21.46 22.09
C ARG A 10 -46.08 20.60 21.59
N VAL A 11 -46.07 20.35 20.27
CA VAL A 11 -44.95 19.81 19.53
C VAL A 11 -43.91 20.92 19.34
N PRO A 12 -42.63 20.75 19.74
CA PRO A 12 -41.59 21.72 19.48
C PRO A 12 -41.12 21.67 18.03
N GLY A 13 -40.96 22.87 17.49
CA GLY A 13 -40.70 23.24 16.14
C GLY A 13 -39.73 22.37 15.34
N ARG A 14 -40.20 22.09 14.15
CA ARG A 14 -39.44 21.59 13.01
C ARG A 14 -38.39 22.66 12.65
N LEU A 15 -37.12 22.41 13.00
CA LEU A 15 -36.00 23.18 12.49
C LEU A 15 -35.91 22.92 10.97
N GLU A 16 -36.33 23.87 10.18
CA GLU A 16 -36.07 23.93 8.74
C GLU A 16 -34.55 23.88 8.52
N ARG A 17 -34.07 22.74 8.11
CA ARG A 17 -32.72 22.55 7.60
C ARG A 17 -32.66 23.25 6.23
N LYS A 18 -32.28 24.54 6.25
CA LYS A 18 -31.98 25.35 5.05
C LYS A 18 -30.97 24.56 4.22
N ALA A 19 -31.46 24.00 3.12
CA ALA A 19 -30.64 23.32 2.14
C ALA A 19 -29.54 24.30 1.67
N ARG A 20 -28.29 24.08 2.09
CA ARG A 20 -27.13 24.70 1.46
C ARG A 20 -27.05 24.11 0.07
N GLY A 21 -27.35 24.93 -0.92
CA GLY A 21 -27.11 24.61 -2.31
C GLY A 21 -25.66 24.17 -2.53
N PRO A 22 -25.38 23.37 -3.57
CA PRO A 22 -24.04 22.90 -3.86
C PRO A 22 -23.12 24.12 -4.00
N ALA A 23 -21.99 24.07 -3.29
CA ALA A 23 -20.92 25.06 -3.43
C ALA A 23 -20.52 25.17 -4.91
N PRO A 24 -20.25 26.39 -5.43
CA PRO A 24 -19.87 26.54 -6.80
C PRO A 24 -18.66 25.69 -7.10
N VAL A 25 -18.81 24.78 -8.07
CA VAL A 25 -17.74 23.97 -8.64
C VAL A 25 -16.61 24.93 -9.02
N SER A 26 -15.48 24.84 -8.32
CA SER A 26 -14.30 25.67 -8.57
C SER A 26 -13.94 25.57 -10.04
N ALA A 27 -13.82 26.71 -10.70
CA ALA A 27 -13.52 26.85 -12.10
C ALA A 27 -12.45 25.87 -12.56
N ALA A 28 -12.77 25.15 -13.64
CA ALA A 28 -12.01 24.06 -14.22
C ALA A 28 -10.53 24.43 -14.44
N PRO A 29 -9.60 23.45 -14.40
CA PRO A 29 -8.18 23.64 -14.65
C PRO A 29 -7.86 24.30 -16.01
N CYS A 30 -8.80 24.28 -16.95
CA CYS A 30 -8.70 24.97 -18.24
C CYS A 30 -8.52 26.48 -18.12
N ASP A 31 -9.18 27.16 -17.16
CA ASP A 31 -9.08 28.62 -17.02
C ASP A 31 -7.69 29.07 -16.52
N ARG A 32 -6.98 28.22 -15.83
CA ARG A 32 -5.59 28.50 -15.40
C ARG A 32 -4.59 28.25 -16.53
N LEU A 33 -4.81 27.19 -17.31
CA LEU A 33 -4.00 26.89 -18.49
C LEU A 33 -4.12 28.02 -19.53
N VAL A 34 -5.32 28.52 -19.75
CA VAL A 34 -5.59 29.65 -20.65
C VAL A 34 -4.91 30.93 -20.15
N ARG A 35 -4.88 31.21 -18.84
CA ARG A 35 -4.18 32.37 -18.28
C ARG A 35 -2.66 32.27 -18.38
N VAL A 36 -2.08 31.07 -18.13
CA VAL A 36 -0.63 30.85 -18.25
C VAL A 36 -0.17 30.92 -19.70
N VAL A 37 -0.91 30.25 -20.61
CA VAL A 37 -0.63 30.30 -22.04
C VAL A 37 -0.87 31.72 -22.58
N GLY A 38 -1.91 32.42 -22.11
CA GLY A 38 -2.19 33.81 -22.46
C GLY A 38 -1.10 34.77 -21.97
N GLY A 39 -0.57 34.58 -20.75
CA GLY A 39 0.56 35.37 -20.21
C GLY A 39 1.83 35.18 -21.01
N PHE A 40 2.16 33.90 -21.36
CA PHE A 40 3.33 33.61 -22.20
C PHE A 40 3.19 34.18 -23.61
N ALA A 41 2.01 34.04 -24.22
CA ALA A 41 1.70 34.62 -25.53
C ALA A 41 1.82 36.15 -25.49
N ALA A 42 1.34 36.82 -24.43
CA ALA A 42 1.45 38.26 -24.27
C ALA A 42 2.90 38.72 -24.15
N VAL A 43 3.75 38.02 -23.37
CA VAL A 43 5.19 38.35 -23.25
C VAL A 43 5.90 38.14 -24.59
N VAL A 44 5.64 37.04 -25.29
CA VAL A 44 6.22 36.79 -26.63
C VAL A 44 5.74 37.85 -27.63
N LEU A 45 4.49 38.25 -27.58
CA LEU A 45 3.94 39.32 -28.42
C LEU A 45 4.60 40.66 -28.16
N VAL A 46 4.77 41.04 -26.89
CA VAL A 46 5.46 42.29 -26.51
C VAL A 46 6.92 42.28 -26.97
N LEU A 47 7.61 41.17 -26.82
CA LEU A 47 9.00 41.00 -27.29
C LEU A 47 9.07 41.06 -28.84
N ALA A 48 8.13 40.44 -29.53
CA ALA A 48 8.02 40.49 -30.99
C ALA A 48 7.74 41.91 -31.48
N ILE A 49 6.81 42.63 -30.84
CA ILE A 49 6.49 44.04 -31.16
C ILE A 49 7.73 44.93 -30.90
N ALA A 50 8.41 44.74 -29.77
CA ALA A 50 9.63 45.46 -29.47
C ALA A 50 10.71 45.20 -30.53
N LEU A 51 10.89 43.97 -30.98
CA LEU A 51 11.84 43.61 -32.03
C LEU A 51 11.45 44.22 -33.38
N VAL A 52 10.19 44.17 -33.74
CA VAL A 52 9.64 44.75 -35.00
C VAL A 52 9.75 46.26 -35.04
N LEU A 53 9.65 46.93 -33.91
CA LEU A 53 9.80 48.40 -33.82
C LEU A 53 11.27 48.86 -33.73
N LEU A 54 12.10 48.13 -32.96
CA LEU A 54 13.51 48.46 -32.76
C LEU A 54 14.39 48.23 -33.98
N VAL A 55 14.18 47.16 -34.74
CA VAL A 55 14.97 46.82 -35.91
C VAL A 55 14.79 47.84 -37.05
N PRO A 56 13.55 48.20 -37.46
CA PRO A 56 13.33 49.26 -38.46
C PRO A 56 13.77 50.63 -37.98
N ALA A 57 13.58 50.95 -36.67
CA ALA A 57 14.04 52.21 -36.10
C ALA A 57 15.58 52.31 -36.14
N ALA A 58 16.29 51.23 -35.80
CA ALA A 58 17.73 51.17 -35.92
C ALA A 58 18.22 51.26 -37.39
N HIS A 59 17.49 50.61 -38.30
CA HIS A 59 17.78 50.63 -39.72
C HIS A 59 17.46 52.02 -40.33
N TRP A 60 16.34 52.67 -39.96
CA TRP A 60 16.00 54.00 -40.36
C TRP A 60 17.02 55.02 -39.86
N LEU A 61 17.48 54.96 -38.58
CA LEU A 61 18.54 55.81 -38.04
C LEU A 61 19.89 55.60 -38.76
N ALA A 62 20.16 54.38 -39.25
CA ALA A 62 21.40 54.05 -39.94
C ALA A 62 21.39 54.58 -41.39
N HIS A 63 20.24 54.72 -42.04
CA HIS A 63 20.13 55.08 -43.47
C HIS A 63 19.55 56.45 -43.72
N HIS A 64 19.00 57.17 -42.70
CA HIS A 64 18.54 58.52 -42.90
C HIS A 64 19.68 59.52 -42.92
N ASP A 65 19.97 60.04 -44.09
CA ASP A 65 20.95 61.07 -44.31
C ASP A 65 20.45 62.41 -43.68
N ILE A 66 20.76 62.57 -42.40
CA ILE A 66 20.59 63.87 -41.75
C ILE A 66 21.83 64.71 -42.15
N GLY A 67 21.66 65.45 -43.27
CA GLY A 67 22.53 66.50 -43.71
C GLY A 67 24.03 66.23 -43.75
N SER A 68 24.69 66.63 -44.72
CA SER A 68 26.08 66.47 -45.16
C SER A 68 27.21 66.71 -44.16
N ALA A 69 27.04 66.42 -42.90
CA ALA A 69 28.11 66.49 -41.88
C ALA A 69 28.89 65.16 -41.80
N ARG A 70 29.89 65.07 -42.66
CA ARG A 70 30.88 63.98 -42.61
C ARG A 70 31.94 64.30 -41.52
N GLY A 71 31.72 63.78 -40.29
CA GLY A 71 32.69 63.89 -39.21
C GLY A 71 32.83 62.60 -38.39
N PRO A 72 33.99 62.25 -37.89
CA PRO A 72 34.22 61.02 -37.13
C PRO A 72 33.42 60.92 -35.83
N LEU A 73 32.98 62.09 -35.29
CA LEU A 73 32.13 62.17 -34.09
C LEU A 73 30.71 61.62 -34.33
N LEU A 74 30.12 61.80 -35.54
CA LEU A 74 28.81 61.29 -35.88
C LEU A 74 28.80 59.76 -36.11
N GLN A 75 29.91 59.22 -36.61
CA GLN A 75 30.05 57.77 -36.74
C GLN A 75 30.20 57.11 -35.35
N ALA A 76 30.93 57.72 -34.45
CA ALA A 76 31.06 57.25 -33.08
C ALA A 76 29.74 57.28 -32.31
N ALA A 77 28.92 58.35 -32.50
CA ALA A 77 27.60 58.45 -31.88
C ALA A 77 26.60 57.41 -32.44
N ARG A 78 26.64 57.08 -33.77
CA ARG A 78 25.84 56.02 -34.37
C ARG A 78 26.20 54.63 -33.82
N VAL A 79 27.47 54.29 -33.69
CA VAL A 79 27.92 52.99 -33.14
C VAL A 79 27.53 52.88 -31.66
N ALA A 80 27.66 53.98 -30.90
CA ALA A 80 27.22 54.00 -29.49
C ALA A 80 25.71 53.80 -29.36
N ALA A 81 24.89 54.44 -30.18
CA ALA A 81 23.42 54.26 -30.16
C ALA A 81 23.01 52.83 -30.55
N GLN A 82 23.66 52.24 -31.57
CA GLN A 82 23.43 50.84 -31.96
C GLN A 82 23.81 49.86 -30.84
N GLY A 83 24.93 50.09 -30.17
CA GLY A 83 25.38 49.32 -29.01
C GLY A 83 24.37 49.39 -27.85
N GLN A 84 23.83 50.58 -27.54
CA GLN A 84 22.84 50.75 -26.48
C GLN A 84 21.51 50.07 -26.81
N LEU A 85 21.05 50.08 -28.06
CA LEU A 85 19.84 49.39 -28.50
C LEU A 85 19.99 47.85 -28.40
N LEU A 86 21.17 47.34 -28.75
CA LEU A 86 21.45 45.88 -28.63
C LEU A 86 21.53 45.45 -27.15
N THR A 87 22.13 46.25 -26.29
CA THR A 87 22.19 45.94 -24.84
C THR A 87 20.83 45.99 -24.16
N LEU A 88 19.97 46.95 -24.53
CA LEU A 88 18.60 47.05 -24.05
C LEU A 88 17.76 45.86 -24.54
N GLY A 89 17.91 45.45 -25.82
CA GLY A 89 17.23 44.29 -26.37
C GLY A 89 17.65 42.99 -25.67
N ALA A 90 18.95 42.80 -25.46
CA ALA A 90 19.48 41.65 -24.74
C ALA A 90 19.01 41.63 -23.25
N GLY A 91 18.95 42.78 -22.61
CA GLY A 91 18.43 42.88 -21.23
C GLY A 91 16.96 42.54 -21.10
N LEU A 92 16.12 43.00 -22.04
CA LEU A 92 14.69 42.66 -22.10
C LEU A 92 14.47 41.17 -22.36
N PHE A 93 15.26 40.58 -23.26
CA PHE A 93 15.21 39.15 -23.53
C PHE A 93 15.63 38.31 -22.30
N ALA A 94 16.70 38.68 -21.61
CA ALA A 94 17.14 38.01 -20.40
C ALA A 94 16.08 38.13 -19.27
N ALA A 95 15.48 39.31 -19.08
CA ALA A 95 14.40 39.51 -18.12
C ALA A 95 13.17 38.68 -18.44
N GLY A 96 12.77 38.58 -19.70
CA GLY A 96 11.69 37.73 -20.16
C GLY A 96 11.95 36.24 -19.92
N ALA A 97 13.16 35.77 -20.20
CA ALA A 97 13.57 34.39 -19.95
C ALA A 97 13.57 34.07 -18.46
N LEU A 98 14.05 34.97 -17.59
CA LEU A 98 14.02 34.81 -16.13
C LEU A 98 12.60 34.74 -15.59
N LEU A 99 11.68 35.58 -16.09
CA LEU A 99 10.26 35.56 -15.72
C LEU A 99 9.60 34.24 -16.15
N ALA A 100 9.90 33.74 -17.35
CA ALA A 100 9.37 32.48 -17.84
C ALA A 100 9.85 31.30 -17.01
N VAL A 101 11.14 31.27 -16.60
CA VAL A 101 11.69 30.25 -15.72
C VAL A 101 11.06 30.35 -14.31
N ALA A 102 10.88 31.56 -13.78
CA ALA A 102 10.25 31.75 -12.48
C ALA A 102 8.78 31.29 -12.49
N ASP A 103 8.01 31.60 -13.54
CA ASP A 103 6.63 31.16 -13.68
C ASP A 103 6.53 29.65 -13.84
N PHE A 104 7.42 29.04 -14.63
CA PHE A 104 7.52 27.58 -14.76
C PHE A 104 7.80 26.90 -13.42
N THR A 105 8.77 27.42 -12.64
CA THR A 105 9.11 26.86 -11.33
C THR A 105 7.99 27.00 -10.31
N LEU A 106 7.26 28.14 -10.32
CA LEU A 106 6.08 28.36 -9.49
C LEU A 106 4.95 27.42 -9.87
N SER A 107 4.69 27.23 -11.17
CA SER A 107 3.68 26.30 -11.68
C SER A 107 3.97 24.86 -11.27
N GLN A 108 5.22 24.42 -11.33
CA GLN A 108 5.65 23.09 -10.86
C GLN A 108 5.42 22.91 -9.35
N ARG A 109 5.69 23.94 -8.55
CA ARG A 109 5.45 23.90 -7.10
C ARG A 109 3.96 23.85 -6.74
N THR A 110 3.13 24.62 -7.45
CA THR A 110 1.68 24.64 -7.21
C THR A 110 1.03 23.31 -7.62
N LEU A 111 1.47 22.68 -8.71
CA LEU A 111 1.01 21.34 -9.11
C LEU A 111 1.33 20.30 -8.02
N LYS A 112 2.57 20.26 -7.54
CA LYS A 112 2.98 19.33 -6.46
C LYS A 112 2.17 19.54 -5.16
N LEU A 113 1.93 20.79 -4.77
CA LEU A 113 1.13 21.09 -3.58
C LEU A 113 -0.35 20.68 -3.75
N THR A 114 -0.90 20.83 -4.95
CA THR A 114 -2.28 20.42 -5.25
C THR A 114 -2.42 18.90 -5.24
N GLU A 115 -1.47 18.17 -5.81
CA GLU A 115 -1.43 16.70 -5.78
C GLU A 115 -1.31 16.18 -4.34
N GLN A 116 -0.41 16.75 -3.54
CA GLN A 116 -0.26 16.38 -2.14
C GLN A 116 -1.53 16.65 -1.33
N GLY A 117 -2.19 17.79 -1.56
CA GLY A 117 -3.47 18.10 -0.91
C GLY A 117 -4.59 17.13 -1.29
N GLN A 118 -4.64 16.67 -2.54
CA GLN A 118 -5.62 15.68 -2.98
C GLN A 118 -5.39 14.30 -2.36
N VAL A 119 -4.15 13.85 -2.25
CA VAL A 119 -3.82 12.56 -1.62
C VAL A 119 -4.18 12.58 -0.14
N THR A 120 -3.83 13.66 0.57
CA THR A 120 -4.18 13.81 1.99
C THR A 120 -5.69 13.81 2.21
N ARG A 121 -6.44 14.50 1.35
CA ARG A 121 -7.91 14.51 1.44
C ARG A 121 -8.51 13.12 1.21
N ARG A 122 -8.05 12.40 0.18
CA ARG A 122 -8.49 11.01 -0.09
C ARG A 122 -8.18 10.09 1.07
N HIS A 123 -7.01 10.26 1.70
CA HIS A 123 -6.63 9.48 2.88
C HIS A 123 -7.59 9.74 4.05
N THR A 124 -7.91 11.00 4.35
CA THR A 124 -8.86 11.34 5.41
C THR A 124 -10.26 10.80 5.12
N GLU A 125 -10.78 10.99 3.90
CA GLU A 125 -12.08 10.46 3.48
C GLU A 125 -12.14 8.92 3.58
N ALA A 126 -11.06 8.22 3.24
CA ALA A 126 -10.98 6.77 3.34
C ALA A 126 -10.97 6.28 4.81
N ILE A 127 -10.29 7.00 5.72
CA ILE A 127 -10.32 6.70 7.16
C ILE A 127 -11.74 6.93 7.73
N GLU A 128 -12.41 8.01 7.35
CA GLU A 128 -13.80 8.26 7.76
C GLU A 128 -14.73 7.12 7.30
N GLN A 129 -14.52 6.61 6.06
CA GLN A 129 -15.28 5.46 5.55
C GLN A 129 -14.97 4.17 6.32
N LEU A 130 -13.73 3.97 6.75
CA LEU A 130 -13.33 2.82 7.55
C LEU A 130 -14.04 2.76 8.90
N GLY A 131 -14.35 3.91 9.51
CA GLY A 131 -15.10 4.03 10.74
C GLY A 131 -16.64 3.96 10.58
N SER A 132 -17.16 3.61 9.41
CA SER A 132 -18.61 3.53 9.15
C SER A 132 -19.23 2.27 9.76
N ASP A 133 -20.47 2.36 10.25
CA ASP A 133 -21.25 1.18 10.69
C ASP A 133 -21.64 0.26 9.51
N ARG A 134 -21.62 0.77 8.29
CA ARG A 134 -21.98 0.03 7.09
C ARG A 134 -20.80 -0.74 6.51
N LEU A 135 -20.96 -2.05 6.38
CA LEU A 135 -19.92 -2.95 5.86
C LEU A 135 -19.42 -2.56 4.45
N ASP A 136 -20.35 -2.24 3.55
CA ASP A 136 -20.02 -1.83 2.17
C ASP A 136 -19.21 -0.54 2.11
N VAL A 137 -19.47 0.39 3.02
CA VAL A 137 -18.70 1.65 3.12
C VAL A 137 -17.30 1.40 3.68
N ARG A 138 -17.16 0.54 4.71
CA ARG A 138 -15.85 0.16 5.26
C ARG A 138 -14.97 -0.50 4.20
N ILE A 139 -15.53 -1.48 3.45
CA ILE A 139 -14.81 -2.14 2.36
C ILE A 139 -14.39 -1.12 1.30
N GLY A 140 -15.26 -0.17 0.96
CA GLY A 140 -14.91 0.95 0.06
C GLY A 140 -13.74 1.78 0.57
N GLY A 141 -13.71 2.09 1.86
CA GLY A 141 -12.63 2.79 2.56
C GLY A 141 -11.30 2.03 2.50
N ILE A 142 -11.34 0.69 2.71
CA ILE A 142 -10.16 -0.18 2.63
C ILE A 142 -9.52 -0.13 1.24
N TYR A 143 -10.30 -0.26 0.18
CA TYR A 143 -9.78 -0.19 -1.19
C TYR A 143 -9.36 1.23 -1.59
N ALA A 144 -9.99 2.27 -1.01
CA ALA A 144 -9.53 3.65 -1.19
C ALA A 144 -8.15 3.87 -0.53
N LEU A 145 -7.91 3.29 0.64
CA LEU A 145 -6.60 3.27 1.31
C LEU A 145 -5.55 2.51 0.48
N GLU A 146 -5.91 1.36 -0.10
CA GLU A 146 -5.00 0.63 -1.02
C GLU A 146 -4.52 1.54 -2.15
N ARG A 147 -5.42 2.28 -2.77
CA ARG A 147 -5.08 3.21 -3.84
C ARG A 147 -4.14 4.31 -3.36
N VAL A 148 -4.40 4.88 -2.17
CA VAL A 148 -3.51 5.90 -1.56
C VAL A 148 -2.11 5.32 -1.33
N ALA A 149 -2.00 4.11 -0.78
CA ALA A 149 -0.72 3.45 -0.53
C ALA A 149 0.06 3.14 -1.82
N ARG A 150 -0.65 2.77 -2.89
CA ARG A 150 -0.07 2.49 -4.21
C ARG A 150 0.44 3.76 -4.88
N ASP A 151 -0.36 4.83 -4.86
CA ASP A 151 -0.07 6.09 -5.53
C ASP A 151 1.00 6.91 -4.79
N SER A 152 1.21 6.67 -3.48
CA SER A 152 2.12 7.45 -2.65
C SER A 152 2.97 6.59 -1.71
N ALA A 153 4.24 6.41 -2.05
CA ALA A 153 5.19 5.71 -1.19
C ALA A 153 5.32 6.32 0.22
N ARG A 154 5.09 7.63 0.36
CA ARG A 154 5.13 8.33 1.64
C ARG A 154 3.99 7.95 2.58
N HIS A 155 2.80 7.66 2.01
CA HIS A 155 1.62 7.31 2.80
C HIS A 155 1.48 5.79 3.01
N HIS A 156 2.25 4.99 2.27
CA HIS A 156 2.20 3.54 2.36
C HIS A 156 2.34 3.01 3.80
N PRO A 157 3.36 3.40 4.60
CA PRO A 157 3.49 2.86 5.96
C PRO A 157 2.30 3.20 6.86
N ALA A 158 1.81 4.45 6.80
CA ALA A 158 0.67 4.88 7.61
C ALA A 158 -0.62 4.14 7.22
N VAL A 159 -0.82 3.87 5.92
CA VAL A 159 -1.97 3.07 5.46
C VAL A 159 -1.87 1.64 5.98
N MET A 160 -0.69 1.01 5.91
CA MET A 160 -0.51 -0.36 6.42
C MET A 160 -0.75 -0.42 7.93
N GLU A 161 -0.30 0.58 8.69
CA GLU A 161 -0.55 0.70 10.13
C GLU A 161 -2.05 0.82 10.43
N VAL A 162 -2.79 1.65 9.69
CA VAL A 162 -4.25 1.80 9.85
C VAL A 162 -4.97 0.49 9.53
N LEU A 163 -4.61 -0.19 8.43
CA LEU A 163 -5.26 -1.44 8.04
C LEU A 163 -4.99 -2.57 9.03
N THR A 164 -3.76 -2.69 9.55
CA THR A 164 -3.43 -3.71 10.55
C THR A 164 -4.08 -3.43 11.90
N ALA A 165 -4.17 -2.15 12.31
CA ALA A 165 -4.94 -1.76 13.49
C ALA A 165 -6.42 -2.12 13.33
N PHE A 166 -7.01 -1.84 12.17
CA PHE A 166 -8.39 -2.24 11.86
C PHE A 166 -8.58 -3.75 11.97
N VAL A 167 -7.66 -4.57 11.41
CA VAL A 167 -7.73 -6.03 11.51
C VAL A 167 -7.65 -6.46 12.99
N ARG A 168 -6.73 -5.93 13.80
CA ARG A 168 -6.61 -6.28 15.21
C ARG A 168 -7.86 -5.95 16.01
N GLU A 169 -8.48 -4.81 15.74
CA GLU A 169 -9.69 -4.36 16.45
C GLU A 169 -10.91 -5.20 16.10
N HIS A 170 -11.08 -5.51 14.80
CA HIS A 170 -12.32 -6.11 14.29
C HIS A 170 -12.25 -7.62 14.04
N SER A 171 -11.07 -8.25 14.12
CA SER A 171 -10.93 -9.69 13.83
C SER A 171 -11.67 -10.58 14.83
N HIS A 172 -11.85 -10.13 16.07
CA HIS A 172 -12.52 -10.90 17.11
C HIS A 172 -14.05 -10.68 17.16
N GLU A 173 -14.57 -9.78 16.34
CA GLU A 173 -16.01 -9.57 16.28
C GLU A 173 -16.70 -10.72 15.56
N PRO A 174 -17.81 -11.27 16.13
CA PRO A 174 -18.48 -12.42 15.53
C PRO A 174 -19.04 -12.09 14.13
N TRP A 175 -18.89 -13.04 13.20
CA TRP A 175 -19.43 -12.93 11.85
C TRP A 175 -20.04 -14.28 11.41
N PRO A 176 -21.25 -14.31 10.84
CA PRO A 176 -22.21 -13.18 10.77
C PRO A 176 -22.66 -12.69 12.16
N PRO A 177 -23.26 -11.47 12.21
CA PRO A 177 -23.78 -10.95 13.49
C PRO A 177 -24.77 -11.95 14.12
N PRO A 178 -24.85 -12.04 15.46
CA PRO A 178 -25.67 -13.06 16.16
C PRO A 178 -27.17 -13.03 15.81
N ASP A 179 -27.67 -11.92 15.27
CA ASP A 179 -29.10 -11.76 14.87
C ASP A 179 -29.40 -12.19 13.42
N SER A 180 -28.42 -12.73 12.68
CA SER A 180 -28.66 -13.24 11.33
C SER A 180 -29.35 -14.62 11.40
N ASP A 181 -30.51 -14.73 10.72
CA ASP A 181 -31.39 -15.94 10.70
C ASP A 181 -30.78 -17.10 9.87
N ASP A 182 -29.51 -17.01 9.51
CA ASP A 182 -28.80 -17.99 8.71
C ASP A 182 -28.21 -19.10 9.60
N ARG A 183 -28.53 -20.34 9.20
CA ARG A 183 -28.02 -21.61 9.74
C ARG A 183 -26.55 -21.51 10.07
N GLU A 184 -26.12 -22.11 11.19
CA GLU A 184 -24.77 -22.12 11.75
C GLU A 184 -23.71 -21.56 10.79
N PRO A 185 -23.28 -20.32 10.99
CA PRO A 185 -22.27 -19.76 10.11
C PRO A 185 -21.00 -20.60 10.28
N GLU A 186 -20.58 -21.25 9.22
CA GLU A 186 -19.19 -21.65 9.17
C GLU A 186 -18.40 -20.40 9.50
N ARG A 187 -17.73 -20.40 10.66
CA ARG A 187 -16.90 -19.27 11.09
C ARG A 187 -15.96 -18.92 9.93
N SER A 188 -16.26 -17.85 9.27
CA SER A 188 -15.43 -17.30 8.20
C SER A 188 -14.98 -15.92 8.63
N THR A 189 -13.81 -15.54 8.17
CA THR A 189 -13.29 -14.20 8.42
C THR A 189 -14.29 -13.14 7.93
N ARG A 190 -14.54 -12.10 8.71
CA ARG A 190 -15.41 -10.98 8.32
C ARG A 190 -15.00 -10.41 6.96
N PRO A 191 -15.94 -10.05 6.08
CA PRO A 191 -15.60 -9.58 4.73
C PRO A 191 -14.73 -8.30 4.69
N ASP A 192 -14.89 -7.39 5.66
CA ASP A 192 -14.08 -6.18 5.76
C ASP A 192 -12.67 -6.49 6.30
N VAL A 193 -12.56 -7.40 7.28
CA VAL A 193 -11.26 -7.91 7.75
C VAL A 193 -10.55 -8.64 6.62
N GLN A 194 -11.26 -9.51 5.86
CA GLN A 194 -10.71 -10.20 4.71
C GLN A 194 -10.24 -9.22 3.62
N ALA A 195 -10.99 -8.15 3.35
CA ALA A 195 -10.59 -7.10 2.41
C ALA A 195 -9.31 -6.40 2.88
N ALA A 196 -9.22 -6.07 4.17
CA ALA A 196 -8.03 -5.44 4.75
C ALA A 196 -6.80 -6.36 4.65
N LEU A 197 -6.95 -7.66 4.95
CA LEU A 197 -5.90 -8.67 4.81
C LEU A 197 -5.46 -8.84 3.36
N THR A 198 -6.42 -8.84 2.42
CA THR A 198 -6.14 -8.91 0.98
C THR A 198 -5.29 -7.73 0.52
N VAL A 199 -5.64 -6.51 0.95
CA VAL A 199 -4.87 -5.29 0.65
C VAL A 199 -3.49 -5.35 1.29
N ALA A 200 -3.42 -5.73 2.56
CA ALA A 200 -2.18 -5.89 3.29
C ALA A 200 -1.27 -6.95 2.67
N GLY A 201 -1.82 -8.07 2.21
CA GLY A 201 -1.09 -9.16 1.55
C GLY A 201 -0.57 -8.81 0.14
N ARG A 202 -1.11 -7.77 -0.49
CA ARG A 202 -0.65 -7.27 -1.82
C ARG A 202 0.37 -6.15 -1.72
N ARG A 203 0.75 -5.77 -0.50
CA ARG A 203 1.63 -4.64 -0.27
C ARG A 203 3.03 -4.85 -0.85
N ASP A 204 3.71 -3.76 -1.12
CA ASP A 204 5.13 -3.76 -1.36
C ASP A 204 5.89 -3.70 -0.02
N ALA A 205 6.29 -4.87 0.48
CA ALA A 205 6.97 -5.00 1.77
C ALA A 205 8.32 -4.23 1.84
N GLN A 206 8.88 -3.81 0.71
CA GLN A 206 10.10 -2.99 0.69
C GLN A 206 9.84 -1.54 1.14
N ARG A 207 8.58 -1.10 1.11
CA ARG A 207 8.17 0.23 1.56
C ARG A 207 7.78 0.27 3.03
N ASP A 208 7.72 -0.87 3.69
CA ASP A 208 7.38 -0.94 5.11
C ASP A 208 8.55 -0.40 5.95
N ILE A 209 8.26 0.54 6.84
CA ILE A 209 9.23 1.08 7.80
C ILE A 209 9.30 0.18 9.03
N GLN A 210 8.16 -0.42 9.41
CA GLN A 210 8.00 -1.32 10.54
C GLN A 210 7.35 -2.63 10.10
N PRO A 211 7.57 -3.74 10.81
CA PRO A 211 6.84 -4.97 10.58
C PRO A 211 5.33 -4.73 10.69
N MET A 212 4.56 -5.38 9.81
CA MET A 212 3.12 -5.42 9.91
C MET A 212 2.72 -6.14 11.18
N ASP A 213 2.01 -5.47 12.08
CA ASP A 213 1.58 -6.03 13.37
C ASP A 213 0.17 -6.63 13.27
N LEU A 214 0.10 -7.96 13.23
CA LEU A 214 -1.11 -8.76 13.29
C LEU A 214 -1.12 -9.67 14.53
N THR A 215 -0.43 -9.24 15.58
CA THR A 215 -0.29 -10.01 16.82
C THR A 215 -1.65 -10.28 17.45
N GLY A 216 -1.91 -11.56 17.78
CA GLY A 216 -3.10 -12.00 18.49
C GLY A 216 -4.42 -11.85 17.73
N THR A 217 -4.41 -11.65 16.41
CA THR A 217 -5.62 -11.52 15.60
C THR A 217 -6.32 -12.87 15.40
N ASP A 218 -7.65 -12.86 15.26
CA ASP A 218 -8.43 -14.00 14.81
C ASP A 218 -8.53 -14.01 13.28
N LEU A 219 -7.76 -14.87 12.65
CA LEU A 219 -7.68 -15.08 11.20
C LEU A 219 -8.17 -16.48 10.82
N THR A 220 -9.05 -17.06 11.65
CA THR A 220 -9.62 -18.36 11.42
C THR A 220 -10.25 -18.45 10.04
N ARG A 221 -9.81 -19.44 9.23
CA ARG A 221 -10.26 -19.67 7.86
C ARG A 221 -10.09 -18.46 6.91
N ALA A 222 -9.19 -17.52 7.23
CA ALA A 222 -8.88 -16.42 6.32
C ALA A 222 -8.29 -16.92 5.00
N ASP A 223 -8.69 -16.31 3.90
CA ASP A 223 -8.03 -16.49 2.59
C ASP A 223 -6.81 -15.59 2.48
N LEU A 224 -5.64 -16.20 2.65
CA LEU A 224 -4.34 -15.56 2.59
C LEU A 224 -3.48 -16.13 1.45
N HIS A 225 -4.14 -16.75 0.46
CA HIS A 225 -3.46 -17.35 -0.69
C HIS A 225 -2.53 -16.35 -1.39
N GLY A 226 -1.27 -16.74 -1.53
CA GLY A 226 -0.24 -15.93 -2.19
C GLY A 226 0.03 -14.56 -1.54
N ALA A 227 -0.45 -14.33 -0.32
CA ALA A 227 -0.25 -13.08 0.39
C ALA A 227 1.22 -12.89 0.78
N ASN A 228 1.70 -11.65 0.74
CA ASN A 228 3.02 -11.28 1.20
C ASN A 228 2.98 -10.83 2.66
N PHE A 229 3.40 -11.70 3.56
CA PHE A 229 3.58 -11.43 4.99
C PHE A 229 5.06 -11.45 5.42
N THR A 230 5.95 -11.14 4.48
CA THR A 230 7.39 -11.02 4.78
C THR A 230 7.60 -10.12 6.00
N ARG A 231 8.31 -10.67 7.01
CA ARG A 231 8.62 -10.02 8.30
C ARG A 231 7.41 -9.56 9.12
N ALA A 232 6.18 -9.96 8.78
CA ALA A 232 5.01 -9.63 9.57
C ALA A 232 5.10 -10.25 10.98
N ASP A 233 4.47 -9.60 11.97
CA ASP A 233 4.29 -10.16 13.30
C ASP A 233 2.88 -10.75 13.40
N LEU A 234 2.81 -12.07 13.37
CA LEU A 234 1.62 -12.91 13.54
C LEU A 234 1.70 -13.70 14.87
N GLY A 235 2.50 -13.21 15.81
CA GLY A 235 2.66 -13.85 17.10
C GLY A 235 1.32 -14.05 17.82
N ARG A 236 1.01 -15.26 18.26
CA ARG A 236 -0.26 -15.62 18.93
C ARG A 236 -1.52 -15.40 18.08
N ALA A 237 -1.40 -15.18 16.78
CA ALA A 237 -2.57 -15.12 15.89
C ALA A 237 -3.23 -16.50 15.81
N ASP A 238 -4.56 -16.52 15.71
CA ASP A 238 -5.33 -17.71 15.38
C ASP A 238 -5.50 -17.81 13.86
N LEU A 239 -4.80 -18.74 13.25
CA LEU A 239 -4.81 -19.06 11.83
C LEU A 239 -5.45 -20.43 11.55
N THR A 240 -6.27 -20.93 12.49
CA THR A 240 -6.92 -22.23 12.38
C THR A 240 -7.66 -22.37 11.07
N GLY A 241 -7.28 -23.37 10.26
CA GLY A 241 -7.90 -23.64 8.96
C GLY A 241 -7.71 -22.54 7.91
N ALA A 242 -6.83 -21.56 8.11
CA ALA A 242 -6.55 -20.51 7.12
C ALA A 242 -5.89 -21.09 5.87
N ASP A 243 -6.18 -20.49 4.71
CA ASP A 243 -5.51 -20.77 3.44
C ASP A 243 -4.29 -19.85 3.28
N LEU A 244 -3.10 -20.38 3.53
CA LEU A 244 -1.81 -19.73 3.37
C LEU A 244 -1.03 -20.33 2.18
N THR A 245 -1.72 -21.00 1.25
CA THR A 245 -1.08 -21.60 0.10
C THR A 245 -0.27 -20.58 -0.68
N ARG A 246 1.00 -20.90 -0.95
CA ARG A 246 1.95 -20.01 -1.65
C ARG A 246 2.19 -18.64 -1.01
N ALA A 247 1.79 -18.42 0.23
CA ALA A 247 2.09 -17.18 0.95
C ALA A 247 3.60 -17.03 1.19
N ASP A 248 4.07 -15.77 1.14
CA ASP A 248 5.44 -15.41 1.55
C ASP A 248 5.44 -14.97 3.02
N LEU A 249 5.91 -15.86 3.89
CA LEU A 249 6.08 -15.67 5.32
C LEU A 249 7.57 -15.56 5.70
N THR A 250 8.43 -15.21 4.74
CA THR A 250 9.87 -15.11 4.96
C THR A 250 10.19 -14.19 6.14
N GLY A 251 10.81 -14.75 7.17
CA GLY A 251 11.19 -14.03 8.38
C GLY A 251 10.04 -13.56 9.25
N ALA A 252 8.79 -13.98 8.99
CA ALA A 252 7.62 -13.65 9.81
C ALA A 252 7.77 -14.23 11.23
N ASN A 253 7.15 -13.55 12.19
CA ASN A 253 7.01 -14.06 13.55
C ASN A 253 5.64 -14.75 13.69
N LEU A 254 5.64 -16.05 13.86
CA LEU A 254 4.49 -16.92 14.11
C LEU A 254 4.62 -17.61 15.49
N GLY A 255 5.42 -17.03 16.38
CA GLY A 255 5.63 -17.59 17.69
C GLY A 255 4.31 -17.75 18.46
N ARG A 256 4.01 -18.97 18.89
CA ARG A 256 2.77 -19.35 19.60
C ARG A 256 1.49 -19.10 18.78
N ALA A 257 1.58 -18.91 17.46
CA ALA A 257 0.40 -18.86 16.59
C ALA A 257 -0.28 -20.23 16.53
N ASP A 258 -1.59 -20.24 16.35
CA ASP A 258 -2.36 -21.45 16.09
C ASP A 258 -2.58 -21.61 14.60
N LEU A 259 -1.94 -22.60 14.02
CA LEU A 259 -2.01 -22.97 12.59
C LEU A 259 -2.68 -24.34 12.43
N THR A 260 -3.50 -24.75 13.41
CA THR A 260 -4.18 -26.05 13.40
C THR A 260 -5.00 -26.20 12.12
N GLY A 261 -4.70 -27.23 11.33
CA GLY A 261 -5.41 -27.52 10.07
C GLY A 261 -5.21 -26.46 8.97
N ALA A 262 -4.32 -25.48 9.13
CA ALA A 262 -4.03 -24.49 8.09
C ALA A 262 -3.39 -25.13 6.85
N ASP A 263 -3.64 -24.58 5.68
CA ASP A 263 -3.01 -24.98 4.42
C ASP A 263 -1.84 -24.04 4.08
N LEU A 264 -0.62 -24.52 4.26
CA LEU A 264 0.63 -23.84 3.95
C LEU A 264 1.33 -24.45 2.72
N THR A 265 0.58 -25.14 1.86
CA THR A 265 1.14 -25.81 0.68
C THR A 265 1.91 -24.81 -0.19
N GLY A 266 3.20 -25.09 -0.38
CA GLY A 266 4.10 -24.25 -1.17
C GLY A 266 4.42 -22.88 -0.58
N ALA A 267 4.06 -22.62 0.68
CA ALA A 267 4.38 -21.36 1.36
C ALA A 267 5.89 -21.22 1.61
N ASP A 268 6.40 -20.00 1.63
CA ASP A 268 7.77 -19.69 2.00
C ASP A 268 7.86 -19.21 3.46
N LEU A 269 8.28 -20.09 4.34
CA LEU A 269 8.52 -19.85 5.75
C LEU A 269 10.01 -19.75 6.07
N SER A 270 10.84 -19.45 5.09
CA SER A 270 12.29 -19.34 5.30
C SER A 270 12.60 -18.32 6.39
N ARG A 271 13.38 -18.72 7.39
CA ARG A 271 13.76 -17.89 8.56
C ARG A 271 12.55 -17.42 9.41
N ALA A 272 11.37 -17.95 9.21
CA ALA A 272 10.22 -17.67 10.07
C ALA A 272 10.46 -18.19 11.50
N ARG A 273 9.88 -17.50 12.47
CA ARG A 273 9.90 -17.91 13.88
C ARG A 273 8.58 -18.58 14.22
N LEU A 274 8.59 -19.89 14.40
CA LEU A 274 7.44 -20.75 14.72
C LEU A 274 7.57 -21.40 16.11
N PHE A 275 8.38 -20.82 17.00
CA PHE A 275 8.60 -21.39 18.32
C PHE A 275 7.29 -21.52 19.11
N PHE A 276 7.02 -22.74 19.60
CA PHE A 276 5.77 -23.10 20.28
C PHE A 276 4.50 -22.84 19.45
N ALA A 277 4.59 -22.75 18.11
CA ALA A 277 3.42 -22.69 17.25
C ALA A 277 2.69 -24.04 17.22
N ARG A 278 1.38 -24.01 17.07
CA ARG A 278 0.54 -25.20 16.90
C ARG A 278 0.30 -25.42 15.41
N LEU A 279 0.79 -26.52 14.89
CA LEU A 279 0.69 -26.95 13.50
C LEU A 279 -0.01 -28.31 13.40
N PHE A 280 -0.85 -28.62 14.38
CA PHE A 280 -1.58 -29.88 14.42
C PHE A 280 -2.41 -30.08 13.13
N CYS A 281 -2.15 -31.18 12.42
CA CYS A 281 -2.79 -31.50 11.13
C CYS A 281 -2.66 -30.40 10.05
N ALA A 282 -1.68 -29.50 10.15
CA ALA A 282 -1.41 -28.50 9.14
C ALA A 282 -0.81 -29.12 7.88
N ARG A 283 -1.10 -28.55 6.71
CA ARG A 283 -0.58 -28.98 5.42
C ARG A 283 0.60 -28.11 5.02
N LEU A 284 1.80 -28.69 5.00
CA LEU A 284 3.07 -28.02 4.67
C LEU A 284 3.70 -28.64 3.41
N ILE A 285 2.88 -29.19 2.51
CA ILE A 285 3.35 -29.87 1.31
C ILE A 285 4.21 -28.91 0.47
N ASN A 286 5.47 -29.31 0.19
CA ASN A 286 6.44 -28.50 -0.55
C ASN A 286 6.71 -27.10 0.06
N ALA A 287 6.39 -26.87 1.32
CA ALA A 287 6.69 -25.61 2.00
C ALA A 287 8.21 -25.44 2.19
N ARG A 288 8.66 -24.19 2.16
CA ARG A 288 10.04 -23.83 2.48
C ARG A 288 10.16 -23.43 3.93
N LEU A 289 10.85 -24.23 4.74
CA LEU A 289 11.12 -23.99 6.15
C LEU A 289 12.62 -23.78 6.40
N THR A 290 13.36 -23.39 5.37
CA THR A 290 14.81 -23.23 5.45
C THR A 290 15.20 -22.25 6.55
N ARG A 291 15.97 -22.75 7.55
CA ARG A 291 16.39 -21.98 8.75
C ARG A 291 15.22 -21.43 9.59
N ALA A 292 14.02 -22.00 9.49
CA ALA A 292 12.91 -21.67 10.37
C ALA A 292 13.19 -22.13 11.80
N ASP A 293 12.65 -21.42 12.78
CA ASP A 293 12.72 -21.80 14.19
C ASP A 293 11.39 -22.45 14.61
N LEU A 294 11.36 -23.78 14.63
CA LEU A 294 10.25 -24.65 15.04
C LEU A 294 10.43 -25.17 16.47
N GLY A 295 11.27 -24.53 17.27
CA GLY A 295 11.56 -24.99 18.63
C GLY A 295 10.31 -25.16 19.49
N GLY A 296 9.99 -26.37 19.93
CA GLY A 296 8.80 -26.69 20.72
C GLY A 296 7.47 -26.56 19.96
N ALA A 297 7.50 -26.51 18.64
CA ALA A 297 6.27 -26.50 17.83
C ALA A 297 5.59 -27.88 17.88
N ASP A 298 4.24 -27.87 17.82
CA ASP A 298 3.41 -29.06 17.70
C ASP A 298 3.09 -29.32 16.22
N LEU A 299 3.77 -30.28 15.62
CA LEU A 299 3.60 -30.74 14.25
C LEU A 299 2.88 -32.09 14.18
N THR A 300 2.16 -32.45 15.24
CA THR A 300 1.47 -33.76 15.32
C THR A 300 0.49 -33.88 14.14
N GLY A 301 0.65 -34.96 13.37
CA GLY A 301 -0.18 -35.26 12.20
C GLY A 301 -0.01 -34.27 11.03
N ALA A 302 0.96 -33.38 11.06
CA ALA A 302 1.21 -32.43 9.97
C ALA A 302 1.73 -33.13 8.70
N ASP A 303 1.32 -32.65 7.54
CA ASP A 303 1.78 -33.11 6.23
C ASP A 303 2.95 -32.24 5.74
N LEU A 304 4.16 -32.76 5.85
CA LEU A 304 5.42 -32.12 5.43
C LEU A 304 5.98 -32.75 4.15
N HIS A 305 5.16 -33.42 3.34
CA HIS A 305 5.61 -34.06 2.12
C HIS A 305 6.38 -33.08 1.22
N GLY A 306 7.65 -33.42 0.90
CA GLY A 306 8.51 -32.61 0.07
C GLY A 306 8.95 -31.27 0.68
N ALA A 307 8.65 -30.99 1.94
CA ALA A 307 9.05 -29.75 2.60
C ALA A 307 10.57 -29.61 2.73
N ASP A 308 11.08 -28.38 2.67
CA ASP A 308 12.50 -28.07 2.86
C ASP A 308 12.77 -27.53 4.26
N LEU A 309 13.24 -28.41 5.15
CA LEU A 309 13.61 -28.11 6.53
C LEU A 309 15.13 -27.84 6.68
N THR A 310 15.87 -27.61 5.61
CA THR A 310 17.31 -27.40 5.66
C THR A 310 17.69 -26.29 6.66
N GLY A 311 18.47 -26.68 7.67
CA GLY A 311 18.92 -25.77 8.73
C GLY A 311 17.83 -25.28 9.69
N ALA A 312 16.62 -25.85 9.65
CA ALA A 312 15.57 -25.54 10.60
C ALA A 312 15.92 -26.02 12.01
N ASN A 313 15.49 -25.27 13.01
CA ASN A 313 15.57 -25.70 14.42
C ASN A 313 14.31 -26.49 14.80
N LEU A 314 14.42 -27.76 15.03
CA LEU A 314 13.35 -28.66 15.46
C LEU A 314 13.48 -29.07 16.94
N GLY A 315 14.27 -28.35 17.72
CA GLY A 315 14.50 -28.67 19.13
C GLY A 315 13.18 -28.75 19.92
N ARG A 316 12.84 -29.91 20.46
CA ARG A 316 11.62 -30.20 21.21
C ARG A 316 10.33 -30.09 20.39
N ALA A 317 10.40 -30.05 19.06
CA ALA A 317 9.21 -30.12 18.22
C ALA A 317 8.59 -31.53 18.32
N ASP A 318 7.23 -31.58 18.34
CA ASP A 318 6.49 -32.84 18.32
C ASP A 318 6.12 -33.15 16.86
N LEU A 319 6.64 -34.25 16.33
CA LEU A 319 6.44 -34.75 14.97
C LEU A 319 5.61 -36.04 14.94
N THR A 320 4.90 -36.35 16.03
CA THR A 320 4.16 -37.62 16.16
C THR A 320 3.12 -37.69 15.02
N GLY A 321 3.23 -38.78 14.23
CA GLY A 321 2.31 -39.00 13.10
C GLY A 321 2.46 -38.03 11.91
N ALA A 322 3.49 -37.20 11.90
CA ALA A 322 3.75 -36.32 10.76
C ALA A 322 4.18 -37.09 9.51
N ASP A 323 3.72 -36.71 8.34
CA ASP A 323 4.21 -37.21 7.06
C ASP A 323 5.43 -36.42 6.60
N LEU A 324 6.59 -37.08 6.55
CA LEU A 324 7.86 -36.48 6.19
C LEU A 324 8.42 -37.05 4.87
N ILE A 325 7.60 -37.73 4.06
CA ILE A 325 8.05 -38.31 2.79
C ILE A 325 8.70 -37.24 1.94
N ASP A 326 9.87 -37.50 1.38
CA ASP A 326 10.65 -36.57 0.53
C ASP A 326 11.02 -35.22 1.17
N ALA A 327 10.78 -35.02 2.47
CA ALA A 327 11.23 -33.84 3.17
C ALA A 327 12.75 -33.75 3.22
N ARG A 328 13.33 -32.57 3.01
CA ARG A 328 14.76 -32.32 3.25
C ARG A 328 14.99 -32.04 4.71
N TRP A 329 15.84 -32.89 5.32
CA TRP A 329 16.04 -32.87 6.77
C TRP A 329 17.23 -31.99 7.17
N PRO A 330 17.20 -31.31 8.33
CA PRO A 330 18.34 -30.57 8.84
C PRO A 330 19.50 -31.53 9.21
N GLU A 331 20.73 -31.22 8.79
CA GLU A 331 21.90 -32.07 9.01
C GLU A 331 22.19 -32.39 10.51
N HIS A 332 21.79 -31.50 11.39
CA HIS A 332 22.08 -31.57 12.83
C HIS A 332 20.91 -32.01 13.71
N ALA A 333 19.73 -32.22 13.10
CA ALA A 333 18.56 -32.67 13.84
C ALA A 333 18.51 -34.20 13.94
N ALA A 334 18.08 -34.71 15.10
CA ALA A 334 17.83 -36.14 15.26
C ALA A 334 16.71 -36.57 14.30
N VAL A 335 16.95 -37.63 13.57
CA VAL A 335 15.97 -38.23 12.66
C VAL A 335 14.92 -38.99 13.47
N PRO A 336 13.62 -38.78 13.32
CA PRO A 336 12.61 -39.57 14.03
C PRO A 336 12.71 -41.06 13.71
N GLU A 337 12.43 -41.94 14.70
CA GLU A 337 12.70 -43.38 14.63
C GLU A 337 12.06 -44.09 13.40
N ALA A 338 10.93 -43.59 12.93
CA ALA A 338 10.21 -44.15 11.76
C ALA A 338 10.84 -43.77 10.41
N TRP A 339 11.84 -42.92 10.38
CA TRP A 339 12.38 -42.31 9.16
C TRP A 339 13.85 -42.58 8.95
N LYS A 340 14.32 -42.56 7.71
CA LYS A 340 15.73 -42.65 7.33
C LYS A 340 16.08 -41.54 6.35
N VAL A 341 17.27 -40.97 6.53
CA VAL A 341 17.81 -39.99 5.57
C VAL A 341 18.51 -40.74 4.44
N ASP A 342 18.10 -40.50 3.21
CA ASP A 342 18.88 -40.84 2.05
C ASP A 342 20.11 -39.91 1.99
N THR A 343 21.28 -40.45 2.23
CA THR A 343 22.53 -39.69 2.30
C THR A 343 22.92 -39.04 0.97
N SER A 344 22.38 -39.52 -0.15
CA SER A 344 22.65 -38.96 -1.48
C SER A 344 21.81 -37.71 -1.78
N THR A 345 20.58 -37.66 -1.27
CA THR A 345 19.61 -36.59 -1.54
C THR A 345 19.35 -35.68 -0.35
N GLY A 346 19.72 -36.11 0.88
CA GLY A 346 19.35 -35.43 2.13
C GLY A 346 17.85 -35.48 2.44
N ARG A 347 17.12 -36.36 1.76
CA ARG A 347 15.66 -36.50 1.92
C ARG A 347 15.29 -37.62 2.85
N LEU A 348 14.14 -37.50 3.51
CA LEU A 348 13.59 -38.55 4.35
C LEU A 348 12.79 -39.56 3.52
N ALA A 349 13.00 -40.83 3.83
CA ALA A 349 12.18 -41.95 3.35
C ALA A 349 11.66 -42.72 4.56
N ALA A 350 10.48 -43.30 4.44
CA ALA A 350 9.96 -44.17 5.49
C ALA A 350 10.95 -45.30 5.78
N GLY A 351 11.34 -45.44 7.03
CA GLY A 351 12.14 -46.56 7.47
C GLY A 351 11.33 -47.85 7.30
N THR A 352 11.89 -48.87 6.65
CA THR A 352 11.27 -50.21 6.66
C THR A 352 11.23 -50.68 8.11
N ALA A 353 10.05 -50.60 8.75
CA ALA A 353 9.83 -51.27 10.02
C ALA A 353 10.12 -52.76 9.83
N ALA A 354 11.08 -53.28 10.58
CA ALA A 354 11.31 -54.68 10.63
C ALA A 354 10.03 -55.37 11.19
N GLY A 355 9.22 -55.94 10.30
CA GLY A 355 8.19 -56.93 10.59
C GLY A 355 7.05 -56.47 11.49
N GLY A 356 5.97 -55.98 10.88
CA GLY A 356 4.66 -55.77 11.54
C GLY A 356 3.64 -55.29 10.57
N SER A 357 3.02 -56.24 9.83
CA SER A 357 1.82 -56.03 9.04
C SER A 357 0.73 -55.44 9.93
N THR A 358 0.29 -54.20 9.65
CA THR A 358 -1.07 -53.81 9.99
C THR A 358 -1.66 -53.12 8.76
N ALA A 359 -2.36 -53.91 7.95
CA ALA A 359 -3.28 -53.41 6.96
C ALA A 359 -4.33 -52.56 7.67
N LEU A 360 -4.44 -51.33 7.30
CA LEU A 360 -5.60 -50.49 7.60
C LEU A 360 -6.58 -50.69 6.45
N THR A 361 -7.65 -51.41 6.75
CA THR A 361 -8.95 -51.38 5.99
C THR A 361 -9.63 -50.06 6.22
#